data_fd687624ddf45224cd4473fb0539dfd8
#
_entry.id   fd687624ddf45224cd4473fb0539dfd8
#
_cell.length_a   1.000
_cell.length_b   1.000
_cell.length_c   1.000
_cell.angle_alpha   90.00
_cell.angle_beta   90.00
_cell.angle_gamma   90.00
#
_symmetry.space_group_name_H-M   'P 1'
#
loop_
_entity.id
_entity.type
_entity.pdbx_description
1 polymer ?
#
loop_
_entity_poly.entity_id
_entity_poly.type
_entity_poly.pdbx_seq_one_letter_code
_entity_poly.pdbx_strand_id
1 'polypeptide(L)'
;MNTVKDILAEKGKQVWTVTPKTTLLETLKTLRTHNVGALLVVESGMVRGIISERDFAYRIAEKMACPLDEPVETWMTKEVIAVSPTISINECMQLMSREHIRHLPVVDEGNLVGIISIGDIVRAVISGQQSTILGLENYILSQRLNN
;
A
#
# COMPACT_ATOMS: atom_id res chain seq x y z
N MET A 1 10.02 6.97 -12.96
CA MET A 1 9.00 6.60 -11.96
C MET A 1 9.30 7.30 -10.64
N ASN A 2 8.67 8.43 -10.42
CA ASN A 2 9.02 9.31 -9.29
C ASN A 2 7.86 9.60 -8.34
N THR A 3 6.62 9.33 -8.74
CA THR A 3 5.42 9.63 -7.96
C THR A 3 4.54 8.40 -7.77
N VAL A 4 3.62 8.49 -6.82
CA VAL A 4 2.60 7.45 -6.58
C VAL A 4 1.75 7.22 -7.83
N LYS A 5 1.46 8.26 -8.60
CA LYS A 5 0.72 8.14 -9.86
C LYS A 5 1.41 7.18 -10.84
N ASP A 6 2.73 7.22 -10.90
CA ASP A 6 3.52 6.33 -11.76
C ASP A 6 3.39 4.87 -11.30
N ILE A 7 3.43 4.63 -9.99
CA ILE A 7 3.23 3.30 -9.42
C ILE A 7 1.83 2.76 -9.78
N LEU A 8 0.78 3.58 -9.61
CA LEU A 8 -0.59 3.17 -9.91
C LEU A 8 -0.81 2.92 -11.40
N ALA A 9 -0.15 3.67 -12.28
CA ALA A 9 -0.21 3.46 -13.72
C ALA A 9 0.32 2.08 -14.12
N GLU A 10 1.37 1.60 -13.44
CA GLU A 10 1.98 0.29 -13.69
C GLU A 10 1.25 -0.84 -12.96
N LYS A 11 0.98 -0.67 -11.68
CA LYS A 11 0.34 -1.66 -10.81
C LYS A 11 -1.16 -1.84 -11.10
N GLY A 12 -1.83 -0.78 -11.53
CA GLY A 12 -3.29 -0.72 -11.60
C GLY A 12 -3.92 -0.10 -10.35
N LYS A 13 -5.20 0.22 -10.46
CA LYS A 13 -5.96 0.94 -9.42
C LYS A 13 -6.87 0.02 -8.62
N GLN A 14 -6.71 -1.30 -8.73
CA GLN A 14 -7.51 -2.27 -8.00
C GLN A 14 -7.32 -2.10 -6.49
N VAL A 15 -8.41 -1.91 -5.77
CA VAL A 15 -8.45 -1.84 -4.31
C VAL A 15 -9.45 -2.88 -3.80
N TRP A 16 -8.98 -3.76 -2.93
CA TRP A 16 -9.83 -4.72 -2.25
C TRP A 16 -10.30 -4.12 -0.93
N THR A 17 -11.59 -4.17 -0.66
CA THR A 17 -12.22 -3.55 0.51
C THR A 17 -13.13 -4.53 1.24
N VAL A 18 -13.40 -4.23 2.50
CA VAL A 18 -14.42 -4.88 3.31
C VAL A 18 -15.29 -3.79 3.95
N THR A 19 -16.42 -4.18 4.51
CA THR A 19 -17.29 -3.26 5.24
C THR A 19 -17.00 -3.33 6.74
N PRO A 20 -17.42 -2.33 7.55
CA PRO A 20 -17.19 -2.36 9.00
C PRO A 20 -17.76 -3.59 9.71
N LYS A 21 -18.83 -4.15 9.18
CA LYS A 21 -19.52 -5.33 9.75
C LYS A 21 -18.97 -6.66 9.25
N THR A 22 -18.07 -6.66 8.27
CA THR A 22 -17.39 -7.88 7.83
C THR A 22 -16.67 -8.52 9.01
N THR A 23 -16.84 -9.83 9.20
CA THR A 23 -16.21 -10.54 10.31
C THR A 23 -14.69 -10.59 10.17
N LEU A 24 -13.99 -10.77 11.28
CA LEU A 24 -12.54 -10.98 11.26
C LEU A 24 -12.16 -12.19 10.40
N LEU A 25 -12.94 -13.28 10.47
CA LEU A 25 -12.69 -14.44 9.64
C LEU A 25 -12.81 -14.14 8.15
N GLU A 26 -13.87 -13.48 7.74
CA GLU A 26 -14.08 -13.11 6.33
C GLU A 26 -13.00 -12.13 5.84
N THR A 27 -12.57 -11.23 6.72
CA THR A 27 -11.47 -10.30 6.44
C THR A 27 -10.17 -11.06 6.19
N LEU A 28 -9.82 -12.02 7.05
CA LEU A 28 -8.64 -12.89 6.88
C LEU A 28 -8.71 -13.69 5.57
N LYS A 29 -9.87 -14.25 5.26
CA LYS A 29 -10.08 -14.97 3.99
C LYS A 29 -9.90 -14.07 2.79
N THR A 30 -10.37 -12.83 2.85
CA THR A 30 -10.21 -11.83 1.78
C THR A 30 -8.74 -11.47 1.57
N LEU A 31 -7.99 -11.24 2.65
CA LEU A 31 -6.53 -11.04 2.58
C LEU A 31 -5.84 -12.20 1.85
N ARG A 32 -6.20 -13.43 2.23
CA ARG A 32 -5.61 -14.65 1.64
C ARG A 32 -6.00 -14.82 0.17
N THR A 33 -7.27 -14.63 -0.15
CA THR A 33 -7.80 -14.83 -1.50
C THR A 33 -7.13 -13.88 -2.51
N HIS A 34 -6.94 -12.62 -2.13
CA HIS A 34 -6.35 -11.61 -3.01
C HIS A 34 -4.84 -11.44 -2.81
N ASN A 35 -4.25 -12.20 -1.89
CA ASN A 35 -2.83 -12.15 -1.58
C ASN A 35 -2.33 -10.73 -1.31
N VAL A 36 -3.05 -10.02 -0.46
CA VAL A 36 -2.73 -8.65 -0.05
C VAL A 36 -2.47 -8.59 1.46
N GLY A 37 -1.67 -7.62 1.88
CA GLY A 37 -1.29 -7.44 3.30
C GLY A 37 -2.21 -6.51 4.08
N ALA A 38 -3.10 -5.80 3.42
CA ALA A 38 -4.04 -4.89 4.05
C ALA A 38 -5.30 -4.72 3.21
N LEU A 39 -6.39 -4.37 3.88
CA LEU A 39 -7.69 -4.05 3.28
C LEU A 39 -8.19 -2.73 3.82
N LEU A 40 -8.78 -1.93 2.96
CA LEU A 40 -9.53 -0.75 3.40
C LEU A 40 -10.92 -1.18 3.85
N VAL A 41 -11.37 -0.57 4.94
CA VAL A 41 -12.73 -0.72 5.46
C VAL A 41 -13.53 0.47 4.96
N VAL A 42 -14.52 0.21 4.11
CA VAL A 42 -15.28 1.24 3.40
C VAL A 42 -16.77 1.06 3.67
N GLU A 43 -17.46 2.16 3.90
CA GLU A 43 -18.91 2.23 4.09
C GLU A 43 -19.45 3.42 3.34
N SER A 44 -20.47 3.19 2.50
CA SER A 44 -21.11 4.27 1.71
C SER A 44 -20.10 5.11 0.92
N GLY A 45 -19.10 4.46 0.33
CA GLY A 45 -18.05 5.12 -0.47
C GLY A 45 -16.99 5.85 0.35
N MET A 46 -17.07 5.82 1.68
CA MET A 46 -16.13 6.49 2.58
C MET A 46 -15.20 5.48 3.25
N VAL A 47 -13.91 5.80 3.30
CA VAL A 47 -12.92 5.01 4.04
C VAL A 47 -13.16 5.22 5.53
N ARG A 48 -13.45 4.12 6.24
CA ARG A 48 -13.68 4.11 7.70
C ARG A 48 -12.45 3.68 8.48
N GLY A 49 -11.59 2.89 7.87
CA GLY A 49 -10.39 2.38 8.51
C GLY A 49 -9.55 1.54 7.57
N ILE A 50 -8.49 0.99 8.12
CA ILE A 50 -7.61 0.04 7.45
C ILE A 50 -7.30 -1.11 8.40
N ILE A 51 -7.23 -2.32 7.87
CA ILE A 51 -6.83 -3.52 8.62
C ILE A 51 -5.70 -4.22 7.88
N SER A 52 -4.61 -4.51 8.59
CA SER A 52 -3.45 -5.20 8.04
C SER A 52 -3.21 -6.53 8.74
N GLU A 53 -2.42 -7.41 8.12
CA GLU A 53 -1.95 -8.66 8.73
C GLU A 53 -1.27 -8.38 10.08
N ARG A 54 -0.50 -7.30 10.18
CA ARG A 54 0.18 -6.91 11.41
C ARG A 54 -0.80 -6.51 12.51
N ASP A 55 -1.92 -5.86 12.19
CA ASP A 55 -2.97 -5.54 13.14
C ASP A 55 -3.55 -6.82 13.76
N PHE A 56 -3.80 -7.85 12.96
CA PHE A 56 -4.23 -9.15 13.47
C PHE A 56 -3.21 -9.76 14.43
N ALA A 57 -1.95 -9.79 14.03
CA ALA A 57 -0.88 -10.35 14.86
C ALA A 57 -0.76 -9.63 16.21
N TYR A 58 -0.78 -8.31 16.20
CA TYR A 58 -0.64 -7.50 17.41
C TYR A 58 -1.87 -7.59 18.31
N ARG A 59 -3.07 -7.54 17.73
CA ARG A 59 -4.32 -7.65 18.49
C ARG A 59 -4.47 -9.03 19.14
N ILE A 60 -4.11 -10.09 18.44
CA ILE A 60 -4.11 -11.46 18.99
C ILE A 60 -3.15 -11.54 20.19
N ALA A 61 -1.95 -10.99 20.05
CA ALA A 61 -0.96 -10.98 21.12
C ALA A 61 -1.44 -10.20 22.34
N GLU A 62 -2.06 -9.04 22.14
CA GLU A 62 -2.59 -8.19 23.21
C GLU A 62 -3.79 -8.83 23.92
N LYS A 63 -4.72 -9.40 23.16
CA LYS A 63 -5.99 -9.95 23.67
C LYS A 63 -5.88 -11.41 24.07
N MET A 64 -4.84 -12.11 23.65
CA MET A 64 -4.65 -13.56 23.86
C MET A 64 -5.85 -14.37 23.31
N ALA A 65 -6.50 -13.86 22.28
CA ALA A 65 -7.68 -14.45 21.65
C ALA A 65 -7.83 -13.95 20.22
N CYS A 66 -8.50 -14.72 19.38
CA CYS A 66 -8.90 -14.33 18.03
C CYS A 66 -10.40 -14.61 17.85
N PRO A 67 -11.26 -13.65 18.20
CA PRO A 67 -12.72 -13.81 18.07
C PRO A 67 -13.15 -13.61 16.61
N LEU A 68 -13.11 -14.67 15.83
CA LEU A 68 -13.31 -14.66 14.38
C LEU A 68 -14.69 -14.16 13.93
N ASP A 69 -15.67 -14.15 14.80
CA ASP A 69 -17.05 -13.70 14.56
C ASP A 69 -17.28 -12.21 14.85
N GLU A 70 -16.30 -11.53 15.46
CA GLU A 70 -16.41 -10.09 15.68
C GLU A 70 -16.27 -9.30 14.37
N PRO A 71 -16.91 -8.11 14.28
CA PRO A 71 -16.78 -7.25 13.12
C PRO A 71 -15.39 -6.59 13.04
N VAL A 72 -14.88 -6.41 11.84
CA VAL A 72 -13.55 -5.83 11.59
C VAL A 72 -13.40 -4.42 12.16
N GLU A 73 -14.48 -3.67 12.28
CA GLU A 73 -14.44 -2.31 12.86
C GLU A 73 -13.90 -2.27 14.29
N THR A 74 -13.98 -3.39 15.02
CA THR A 74 -13.43 -3.48 16.38
C THR A 74 -11.91 -3.58 16.41
N TRP A 75 -11.30 -4.02 15.32
CA TRP A 75 -9.84 -4.26 15.21
C TRP A 75 -9.13 -3.33 14.24
N MET A 76 -9.83 -2.66 13.34
CA MET A 76 -9.25 -1.76 12.35
C MET A 76 -8.58 -0.54 12.97
N THR A 77 -7.62 0.03 12.27
CA THR A 77 -7.07 1.35 12.56
C THR A 77 -8.01 2.39 11.95
N LYS A 78 -8.54 3.31 12.75
CA LYS A 78 -9.53 4.31 12.33
C LYS A 78 -8.91 5.56 11.73
N GLU A 79 -7.74 5.97 12.23
CA GLU A 79 -7.01 7.11 11.72
C GLU A 79 -6.15 6.69 10.53
N VAL A 80 -6.72 6.78 9.34
CA VAL A 80 -6.07 6.36 8.10
C VAL A 80 -5.25 7.51 7.54
N ILE A 81 -3.95 7.25 7.33
CA ILE A 81 -3.06 8.19 6.65
C ILE A 81 -3.15 7.91 5.16
N ALA A 82 -3.61 8.89 4.39
CA ALA A 82 -3.73 8.82 2.95
C ALA A 82 -2.77 9.79 2.26
N VAL A 83 -2.44 9.52 1.01
CA VAL A 83 -1.55 10.36 0.20
C VAL A 83 -2.22 10.74 -1.12
N SER A 84 -1.71 11.79 -1.73
CA SER A 84 -2.12 12.22 -3.08
C SER A 84 -1.35 11.44 -4.14
N PRO A 85 -1.91 11.28 -5.37
CA PRO A 85 -1.17 10.66 -6.48
C PRO A 85 0.12 11.40 -6.85
N THR A 86 0.21 12.68 -6.53
CA THR A 86 1.36 13.53 -6.89
C THR A 86 2.52 13.48 -5.90
N ILE A 87 2.33 12.83 -4.74
CA ILE A 87 3.41 12.69 -3.76
C ILE A 87 4.57 11.86 -4.34
N SER A 88 5.79 12.22 -4.01
CA SER A 88 6.96 11.48 -4.46
C SER A 88 7.11 10.14 -3.74
N ILE A 89 7.76 9.21 -4.41
CA ILE A 89 8.11 7.90 -3.82
C ILE A 89 8.96 8.09 -2.57
N ASN A 90 9.89 9.04 -2.60
CA ASN A 90 10.77 9.32 -1.46
C ASN A 90 9.98 9.84 -0.24
N GLU A 91 9.04 10.74 -0.46
CA GLU A 91 8.17 11.23 0.62
C GLU A 91 7.31 10.11 1.20
N CYS A 92 6.82 9.19 0.36
CA CYS A 92 6.10 8.00 0.84
C CYS A 92 6.98 7.11 1.72
N MET A 93 8.24 6.87 1.33
CA MET A 93 9.18 6.10 2.15
C MET A 93 9.40 6.74 3.51
N GLN A 94 9.59 8.06 3.54
CA GLN A 94 9.77 8.80 4.77
C GLN A 94 8.53 8.72 5.66
N LEU A 95 7.35 8.86 5.06
CA LEU A 95 6.07 8.77 5.77
C LEU A 95 5.85 7.38 6.36
N MET A 96 6.05 6.32 5.57
CA MET A 96 5.92 4.94 6.04
C MET A 96 6.90 4.64 7.19
N SER A 97 8.14 5.12 7.09
CA SER A 97 9.14 4.95 8.13
C SER A 97 8.79 5.69 9.42
N ARG A 98 8.39 6.95 9.31
CA ARG A 98 8.04 7.78 10.45
C ARG A 98 6.80 7.28 11.18
N GLU A 99 5.78 6.90 10.45
CA GLU A 99 4.49 6.46 11.01
C GLU A 99 4.43 4.95 11.28
N HIS A 100 5.49 4.20 10.96
CA HIS A 100 5.56 2.74 11.10
C HIS A 100 4.42 2.00 10.39
N ILE A 101 4.09 2.44 9.19
CA ILE A 101 3.03 1.86 8.36
C ILE A 101 3.60 1.35 7.04
N ARG A 102 2.96 0.37 6.43
CA ARG A 102 3.41 -0.29 5.20
C ARG A 102 2.44 -0.15 4.04
N HIS A 103 1.30 0.48 4.26
CA HIS A 103 0.24 0.65 3.28
C HIS A 103 -0.29 2.07 3.36
N LEU A 104 -0.44 2.71 2.21
CA LEU A 104 -0.98 4.05 2.09
C LEU A 104 -2.12 4.06 1.07
N PRO A 105 -3.35 4.34 1.49
CA PRO A 105 -4.42 4.67 0.57
C PRO A 105 -4.07 5.93 -0.22
N VAL A 106 -4.44 5.93 -1.50
CA VAL A 106 -4.23 7.07 -2.38
C VAL A 106 -5.58 7.72 -2.67
N VAL A 107 -5.69 8.98 -2.33
CA VAL A 107 -6.92 9.77 -2.46
C VAL A 107 -6.66 10.96 -3.38
N ASP A 108 -7.53 11.17 -4.35
CA ASP A 108 -7.49 12.28 -5.27
C ASP A 108 -8.84 13.00 -5.27
N GLU A 109 -8.81 14.29 -4.94
CA GLU A 109 -10.02 15.12 -4.82
C GLU A 109 -11.12 14.47 -3.96
N GLY A 110 -10.74 13.88 -2.83
CA GLY A 110 -11.65 13.22 -1.90
C GLY A 110 -12.07 11.80 -2.29
N ASN A 111 -11.61 11.28 -3.43
CA ASN A 111 -11.96 9.94 -3.91
C ASN A 111 -10.79 8.98 -3.74
N LEU A 112 -11.09 7.77 -3.29
CA LEU A 112 -10.11 6.69 -3.22
C LEU A 112 -9.77 6.23 -4.65
N VAL A 113 -8.51 6.36 -5.04
CA VAL A 113 -8.04 5.99 -6.39
C VAL A 113 -7.08 4.82 -6.40
N GLY A 114 -6.61 4.38 -5.26
CA GLY A 114 -5.71 3.23 -5.18
C GLY A 114 -5.16 3.02 -3.78
N ILE A 115 -4.27 2.03 -3.68
CA ILE A 115 -3.49 1.76 -2.48
C ILE A 115 -2.08 1.36 -2.89
N ILE A 116 -1.09 1.81 -2.15
CA ILE A 116 0.30 1.42 -2.36
C ILE A 116 0.86 0.78 -1.09
N SER A 117 1.75 -0.18 -1.28
CA SER A 117 2.45 -0.87 -0.20
C SER A 117 3.95 -0.55 -0.23
N ILE A 118 4.64 -0.88 0.87
CA ILE A 118 6.11 -0.78 0.90
C ILE A 118 6.76 -1.64 -0.21
N GLY A 119 6.16 -2.79 -0.54
CA GLY A 119 6.60 -3.64 -1.64
C GLY A 119 6.50 -2.94 -3.00
N ASP A 120 5.46 -2.18 -3.25
CA ASP A 120 5.29 -1.37 -4.47
C ASP A 120 6.39 -0.32 -4.58
N ILE A 121 6.71 0.34 -3.46
CA ILE A 121 7.76 1.35 -3.38
C ILE A 121 9.14 0.73 -3.65
N VAL A 122 9.44 -0.40 -3.03
CA VAL A 122 10.72 -1.10 -3.23
C VAL A 122 10.88 -1.49 -4.70
N ARG A 123 9.86 -2.04 -5.33
CA ARG A 123 9.90 -2.38 -6.77
C ARG A 123 10.13 -1.15 -7.64
N ALA A 124 9.49 -0.03 -7.34
CA ALA A 124 9.67 1.22 -8.07
C ALA A 124 11.09 1.77 -7.95
N VAL A 125 11.68 1.71 -6.75
CA VAL A 125 13.06 2.14 -6.51
C VAL A 125 14.06 1.26 -7.26
N ILE A 126 13.90 -0.06 -7.20
CA ILE A 126 14.76 -1.01 -7.91
C ILE A 126 14.67 -0.79 -9.42
N SER A 127 13.48 -0.66 -9.97
CA SER A 127 13.25 -0.38 -11.39
C SER A 127 13.91 0.92 -11.82
N GLY A 128 13.82 1.98 -11.03
CA GLY A 128 14.48 3.26 -11.27
C GLY A 128 16.00 3.14 -11.29
N GLN A 129 16.59 2.40 -10.36
CA GLN A 129 18.03 2.14 -10.30
C GLN A 129 18.52 1.34 -11.52
N GLN A 130 17.80 0.29 -11.91
CA GLN A 130 18.12 -0.51 -13.09
C GLN A 130 18.09 0.32 -14.36
N SER A 131 17.11 1.19 -14.53
CA SER A 131 17.01 2.10 -15.68
C SER A 131 18.17 3.10 -15.73
N THR A 132 18.59 3.60 -14.58
CA THR A 132 19.74 4.51 -14.46
C THR A 132 21.05 3.81 -14.84
N ILE A 133 21.27 2.59 -14.35
CA ILE A 133 22.46 1.78 -14.67
C ILE A 133 22.52 1.53 -16.17
N LEU A 134 21.43 1.08 -16.78
CA LEU A 134 21.36 0.80 -18.22
C LEU A 134 21.63 2.07 -19.05
N GLY A 135 21.10 3.20 -18.63
CA GLY A 135 21.35 4.48 -19.28
C GLY A 135 22.82 4.90 -19.22
N LEU A 136 23.49 4.70 -18.09
CA LEU A 136 24.93 4.94 -17.93
C LEU A 136 25.78 4.01 -18.79
N GLU A 137 25.44 2.73 -18.82
CA GLU A 137 26.12 1.75 -19.66
C GLU A 137 26.03 2.13 -21.14
N ASN A 138 24.84 2.48 -21.62
CA ASN A 138 24.64 2.90 -23.01
C ASN A 138 25.41 4.17 -23.33
N TYR A 139 25.45 5.14 -22.41
CA TYR A 139 26.23 6.37 -22.57
C TYR A 139 27.73 6.06 -22.71
N ILE A 140 28.27 5.21 -21.84
CA ILE A 140 29.69 4.79 -21.88
C ILE A 140 30.01 4.09 -23.20
N LEU A 141 29.15 3.17 -23.66
CA LEU A 141 29.33 2.48 -24.93
C LEU A 141 29.32 3.44 -26.12
N SER A 142 28.40 4.43 -26.14
CA SER A 142 28.33 5.41 -27.21
C SER A 142 29.59 6.29 -27.29
N GLN A 143 30.16 6.67 -26.13
CA GLN A 143 31.41 7.40 -26.07
C GLN A 143 32.61 6.61 -26.64
N ARG A 144 32.65 5.30 -26.39
CA ARG A 144 33.71 4.41 -26.91
C ARG A 144 33.65 4.26 -28.44
N LEU A 145 32.45 4.29 -29.01
CA LEU A 145 32.27 4.14 -30.45
C LEU A 145 32.60 5.42 -31.23
N ASN A 146 32.57 6.58 -30.58
CA ASN A 146 32.84 7.87 -31.17
C ASN A 146 34.32 8.31 -31.03
N ASN A 147 35.16 7.52 -30.40
CA ASN A 147 36.60 7.67 -30.26
C ASN A 147 37.34 6.63 -31.07
#